data_e571f3fada613fa1c8cb53b1d410d675
#
_entry.id   e571f3fada613fa1c8cb53b1d410d675
#
_cell.length_a   1.000
_cell.length_b   1.000
_cell.length_c   1.000
_cell.angle_alpha   90.00
_cell.angle_beta   90.00
_cell.angle_gamma   90.00
#
_symmetry.space_group_name_H-M   'P 1'
#
loop_
_entity.id
_entity.type
_entity.pdbx_description
1 polymer ?
#
loop_
_entity_poly.entity_id
_entity_poly.type
_entity_poly.pdbx_seq_one_letter_code
_entity_poly.pdbx_strand_id
1 'polypeptide(L)'
;MRQHLDLAAVETFVLVAELHSFTLASEALGMTQAGVSAQVRRLEAAMGRRLIDRTPRHVRLSTEGEAFLPLAQDLLAAQQSALEGVKVPGRELNIAISDHVAGPELPEIIARVNAHDPGLLLKVRVDFSSEVRKAFEQGDLDVAVIRQSARPDGDLLFEDCYRWYASRTARLAGKPLPLITVVETCGVRALAIRLLVRSNVPWVDAFRGGGVATAISAAAAGIGVLPLPRRLATAGLVEVGEALGLPALPPAKVAMLSRSVDGSTKGTVRTLRSAFRASVGCR
;
A
#
# COMPACT_ATOMS: atom_id res chain seq x y z
N MET A 1 36.35 -18.30 21.27
CA MET A 1 36.32 -17.14 20.32
C MET A 1 34.93 -16.52 20.34
N ARG A 2 34.81 -15.19 20.54
CA ARG A 2 33.50 -14.52 20.39
C ARG A 2 33.14 -14.49 18.89
N GLN A 3 32.03 -15.11 18.55
CA GLN A 3 31.50 -15.01 17.19
C GLN A 3 30.88 -13.63 17.03
N HIS A 4 31.26 -12.89 15.98
CA HIS A 4 30.69 -11.61 15.62
C HIS A 4 29.93 -11.77 14.29
N LEU A 5 28.71 -11.27 14.23
CA LEU A 5 27.96 -11.19 13.00
C LEU A 5 28.31 -9.89 12.26
N ASP A 6 28.61 -10.00 10.98
CA ASP A 6 28.76 -8.87 10.09
C ASP A 6 27.36 -8.37 9.67
N LEU A 7 27.00 -7.16 10.12
CA LEU A 7 25.67 -6.59 9.87
C LEU A 7 25.37 -6.39 8.37
N ALA A 8 26.39 -6.11 7.56
CA ALA A 8 26.20 -6.03 6.11
C ALA A 8 25.87 -7.42 5.50
N ALA A 9 26.43 -8.49 6.06
CA ALA A 9 26.09 -9.85 5.65
C ALA A 9 24.68 -10.26 6.12
N VAL A 10 24.25 -9.80 7.31
CA VAL A 10 22.88 -9.98 7.81
C VAL A 10 21.87 -9.24 6.92
N GLU A 11 22.12 -8.00 6.58
CA GLU A 11 21.26 -7.21 5.66
C GLU A 11 21.14 -7.88 4.29
N THR A 12 22.26 -8.36 3.76
CA THR A 12 22.29 -9.10 2.50
C THR A 12 21.43 -10.37 2.56
N PHE A 13 21.52 -11.13 3.66
CA PHE A 13 20.70 -12.32 3.86
C PHE A 13 19.20 -12.00 3.89
N VAL A 14 18.81 -10.98 4.69
CA VAL A 14 17.40 -10.55 4.79
C VAL A 14 16.86 -10.17 3.41
N LEU A 15 17.61 -9.41 2.64
CA LEU A 15 17.19 -8.96 1.31
C LEU A 15 17.06 -10.11 0.31
N VAL A 16 17.98 -11.09 0.34
CA VAL A 16 17.87 -12.30 -0.50
C VAL A 16 16.67 -13.13 -0.08
N ALA A 17 16.38 -13.23 1.22
CA ALA A 17 15.22 -13.94 1.75
C ALA A 17 13.90 -13.31 1.30
N GLU A 18 13.79 -11.99 1.37
CA GLU A 18 12.58 -11.24 0.99
C GLU A 18 12.32 -11.23 -0.52
N LEU A 19 13.38 -11.10 -1.31
CA LEU A 19 13.28 -11.04 -2.78
C LEU A 19 13.30 -12.43 -3.44
N HIS A 20 13.61 -13.51 -2.69
CA HIS A 20 13.81 -14.87 -3.21
C HIS A 20 14.77 -14.92 -4.42
N SER A 21 15.73 -13.99 -4.51
CA SER A 21 16.61 -13.81 -5.67
C SER A 21 17.92 -13.12 -5.31
N PHE A 22 19.03 -13.77 -5.62
CA PHE A 22 20.35 -13.17 -5.50
C PHE A 22 20.59 -12.03 -6.49
N THR A 23 19.99 -12.11 -7.67
CA THR A 23 20.09 -11.06 -8.70
C THR A 23 19.37 -9.80 -8.28
N LEU A 24 18.10 -9.91 -7.86
CA LEU A 24 17.33 -8.76 -7.38
C LEU A 24 17.96 -8.13 -6.14
N ALA A 25 18.50 -8.96 -5.22
CA ALA A 25 19.22 -8.46 -4.06
C ALA A 25 20.50 -7.71 -4.46
N SER A 26 21.22 -8.18 -5.49
CA SER A 26 22.41 -7.50 -5.99
C SER A 26 22.10 -6.12 -6.60
N GLU A 27 21.03 -6.02 -7.36
CA GLU A 27 20.53 -4.76 -7.90
C GLU A 27 20.11 -3.78 -6.79
N ALA A 28 19.39 -4.28 -5.79
CA ALA A 28 18.94 -3.47 -4.67
C ALA A 28 20.08 -2.94 -3.78
N LEU A 29 21.17 -3.72 -3.62
CA LEU A 29 22.34 -3.34 -2.85
C LEU A 29 23.40 -2.58 -3.65
N GLY A 30 23.26 -2.47 -4.97
CA GLY A 30 24.29 -1.90 -5.83
C GLY A 30 25.59 -2.74 -5.86
N MET A 31 25.48 -4.05 -5.65
CA MET A 31 26.58 -5.00 -5.59
C MET A 31 26.54 -5.97 -6.78
N THR A 32 27.64 -6.70 -7.00
CA THR A 32 27.60 -7.85 -7.92
C THR A 32 26.92 -9.06 -7.27
N GLN A 33 26.28 -9.91 -8.07
CA GLN A 33 25.67 -11.16 -7.57
C GLN A 33 26.72 -12.05 -6.85
N ALA A 34 27.97 -12.06 -7.32
CA ALA A 34 29.06 -12.77 -6.67
C ALA A 34 29.36 -12.18 -5.28
N GLY A 35 29.28 -10.85 -5.10
CA GLY A 35 29.42 -10.15 -3.85
C GLY A 35 28.32 -10.51 -2.87
N VAL A 36 27.05 -10.45 -3.29
CA VAL A 36 25.90 -10.88 -2.48
C VAL A 36 26.05 -12.34 -2.05
N SER A 37 26.44 -13.22 -2.98
CA SER A 37 26.68 -14.64 -2.67
C SER A 37 27.83 -14.86 -1.68
N ALA A 38 28.88 -14.02 -1.73
CA ALA A 38 29.99 -14.08 -0.78
C ALA A 38 29.58 -13.60 0.62
N GLN A 39 28.75 -12.54 0.71
CA GLN A 39 28.22 -12.04 1.97
C GLN A 39 27.37 -13.11 2.68
N VAL A 40 26.43 -13.71 1.98
CA VAL A 40 25.59 -14.79 2.54
C VAL A 40 26.45 -15.96 3.01
N ARG A 41 27.43 -16.42 2.21
CA ARG A 41 28.35 -17.49 2.64
C ARG A 41 29.16 -17.14 3.87
N ARG A 42 29.58 -15.88 4.01
CA ARG A 42 30.29 -15.39 5.19
C ARG A 42 29.43 -15.47 6.45
N LEU A 43 28.15 -15.08 6.32
CA LEU A 43 27.17 -15.22 7.41
C LEU A 43 26.95 -16.68 7.79
N GLU A 44 26.71 -17.56 6.82
CA GLU A 44 26.53 -18.98 7.03
C GLU A 44 27.75 -19.62 7.70
N ALA A 45 28.96 -19.24 7.28
CA ALA A 45 30.21 -19.69 7.89
C ALA A 45 30.37 -19.22 9.34
N ALA A 46 30.02 -17.95 9.63
CA ALA A 46 30.05 -17.41 10.98
C ALA A 46 29.06 -18.12 11.91
N MET A 47 27.91 -18.55 11.39
CA MET A 47 26.88 -19.27 12.14
C MET A 47 27.08 -20.79 12.18
N GLY A 48 27.95 -21.32 11.32
CA GLY A 48 28.16 -22.77 11.17
C GLY A 48 26.94 -23.51 10.62
N ARG A 49 26.02 -22.81 9.98
CA ARG A 49 24.73 -23.35 9.47
C ARG A 49 24.41 -22.78 8.11
N ARG A 50 23.74 -23.55 7.26
CA ARG A 50 23.17 -23.03 6.03
C ARG A 50 21.87 -22.33 6.33
N LEU A 51 21.69 -21.14 5.73
CA LEU A 51 20.49 -20.33 5.86
C LEU A 51 19.67 -20.32 4.58
N ILE A 52 20.32 -20.54 3.42
CA ILE A 52 19.67 -20.53 2.11
C ILE A 52 19.96 -21.83 1.38
N ASP A 53 18.90 -22.52 0.99
CA ASP A 53 18.95 -23.66 0.08
C ASP A 53 18.98 -23.19 -1.36
N ARG A 54 20.08 -23.53 -2.04
CA ARG A 54 20.30 -23.16 -3.45
C ARG A 54 19.96 -24.33 -4.33
N THR A 55 18.89 -24.20 -5.07
CA THR A 55 18.66 -25.06 -6.24
C THR A 55 18.84 -24.23 -7.51
N PRO A 56 19.15 -24.84 -8.68
CA PRO A 56 19.33 -24.12 -9.92
C PRO A 56 18.13 -23.27 -10.38
N ARG A 57 16.96 -23.52 -9.79
CA ARG A 57 15.68 -22.89 -10.17
C ARG A 57 15.03 -22.05 -9.08
N HIS A 58 15.42 -22.20 -7.80
CA HIS A 58 14.76 -21.51 -6.68
C HIS A 58 15.73 -21.20 -5.56
N VAL A 59 15.57 -20.00 -4.99
CA VAL A 59 16.19 -19.57 -3.74
C VAL A 59 15.14 -19.71 -2.65
N ARG A 60 15.41 -20.57 -1.67
CA ARG A 60 14.53 -20.79 -0.51
C ARG A 60 15.34 -20.70 0.77
N LEU A 61 14.70 -20.34 1.85
CA LEU A 61 15.29 -20.46 3.18
C LEU A 61 15.40 -21.94 3.57
N SER A 62 16.48 -22.30 4.27
CA SER A 62 16.53 -23.54 5.03
C SER A 62 15.68 -23.41 6.30
N THR A 63 15.45 -24.49 7.03
CA THR A 63 14.78 -24.46 8.34
C THR A 63 15.48 -23.50 9.30
N GLU A 64 16.82 -23.51 9.29
CA GLU A 64 17.64 -22.58 10.08
C GLU A 64 17.51 -21.15 9.58
N GLY A 65 17.37 -20.94 8.27
CA GLY A 65 17.14 -19.64 7.66
C GLY A 65 15.79 -19.05 8.04
N GLU A 66 14.74 -19.87 8.04
CA GLU A 66 13.40 -19.44 8.47
C GLU A 66 13.39 -19.04 9.96
N ALA A 67 14.09 -19.81 10.81
CA ALA A 67 14.22 -19.49 12.23
C ALA A 67 15.08 -18.24 12.48
N PHE A 68 16.11 -18.02 11.65
CA PHE A 68 17.02 -16.88 11.80
C PHE A 68 16.46 -15.57 11.22
N LEU A 69 15.60 -15.61 10.21
CA LEU A 69 15.09 -14.41 9.53
C LEU A 69 14.47 -13.38 10.49
N PRO A 70 13.56 -13.74 11.42
CA PRO A 70 13.01 -12.77 12.37
C PRO A 70 14.08 -12.18 13.28
N LEU A 71 15.03 -13.01 13.74
CA LEU A 71 16.15 -12.51 14.59
C LEU A 71 17.11 -11.58 13.83
N ALA A 72 17.33 -11.84 12.55
CA ALA A 72 18.10 -10.97 11.66
C ALA A 72 17.42 -9.63 11.47
N GLN A 73 16.12 -9.60 11.26
CA GLN A 73 15.32 -8.40 11.15
C GLN A 73 15.32 -7.58 12.45
N ASP A 74 15.17 -8.23 13.60
CA ASP A 74 15.25 -7.58 14.91
C ASP A 74 16.63 -6.97 15.16
N LEU A 75 17.72 -7.67 14.76
CA LEU A 75 19.09 -7.18 14.90
C LEU A 75 19.34 -5.94 14.04
N LEU A 76 18.85 -5.93 12.79
CA LEU A 76 18.94 -4.75 11.92
C LEU A 76 18.11 -3.58 12.43
N ALA A 77 16.93 -3.85 12.98
CA ALA A 77 16.11 -2.84 13.63
C ALA A 77 16.79 -2.25 14.86
N ALA A 78 17.45 -3.09 15.70
CA ALA A 78 18.21 -2.63 16.84
C ALA A 78 19.45 -1.80 16.43
N GLN A 79 20.16 -2.21 15.37
CA GLN A 79 21.24 -1.42 14.80
C GLN A 79 20.74 -0.05 14.33
N GLN A 80 19.65 -0.03 13.58
CA GLN A 80 19.04 1.20 13.11
C GLN A 80 18.65 2.09 14.29
N SER A 81 18.00 1.54 15.32
CA SER A 81 17.64 2.26 16.54
C SER A 81 18.87 2.79 17.30
N ALA A 82 19.99 2.06 17.32
CA ALA A 82 21.22 2.51 17.94
C ALA A 82 21.87 3.67 17.18
N LEU A 83 21.83 3.64 15.84
CA LEU A 83 22.30 4.75 15.00
C LEU A 83 21.37 5.99 15.15
N GLU A 84 20.10 5.76 15.40
CA GLU A 84 19.08 6.78 15.63
C GLU A 84 19.03 7.28 17.09
N GLY A 85 19.67 6.58 18.02
CA GLY A 85 19.73 6.96 19.44
C GLY A 85 20.32 8.34 19.71
N VAL A 86 20.93 8.96 18.72
CA VAL A 86 21.10 10.41 18.60
C VAL A 86 19.82 10.95 17.95
N LYS A 87 18.77 11.17 18.75
CA LYS A 87 17.56 11.87 18.29
C LYS A 87 17.99 13.16 17.59
N VAL A 88 18.01 13.15 16.28
CA VAL A 88 17.99 14.39 15.49
C VAL A 88 16.58 14.94 15.66
N PRO A 89 16.40 16.06 16.39
CA PRO A 89 15.06 16.62 16.58
C PRO A 89 14.49 16.97 15.20
N GLY A 90 13.34 16.41 14.85
CA GLY A 90 12.52 16.91 13.76
C GLY A 90 12.50 16.11 12.46
N ARG A 91 12.87 14.82 12.44
CA ARG A 91 12.59 14.02 11.23
C ARG A 91 11.09 13.78 11.11
N GLU A 92 10.51 14.35 10.08
CA GLU A 92 9.09 14.21 9.78
C GLU A 92 8.90 13.68 8.36
N LEU A 93 7.87 12.88 8.15
CA LEU A 93 7.43 12.46 6.82
C LEU A 93 5.95 12.81 6.66
N ASN A 94 5.69 13.74 5.75
CA ASN A 94 4.34 14.21 5.45
C ASN A 94 3.74 13.37 4.33
N ILE A 95 2.75 12.55 4.65
CA ILE A 95 2.09 11.65 3.70
C ILE A 95 0.63 12.06 3.56
N ALA A 96 0.14 12.08 2.33
CA ALA A 96 -1.29 12.09 2.09
C ALA A 96 -1.72 10.87 1.27
N ILE A 97 -2.85 10.30 1.65
CA ILE A 97 -3.44 9.12 1.01
C ILE A 97 -4.82 9.52 0.53
N SER A 98 -5.16 9.21 -0.72
CA SER A 98 -6.51 9.51 -1.19
C SER A 98 -7.56 8.65 -0.50
N ASP A 99 -8.72 9.24 -0.22
CA ASP A 99 -9.81 8.70 0.58
C ASP A 99 -10.28 7.31 0.12
N HIS A 100 -10.38 7.09 -1.18
CA HIS A 100 -10.67 5.76 -1.74
C HIS A 100 -9.52 4.76 -1.63
N VAL A 101 -8.32 5.19 -1.26
CA VAL A 101 -7.12 4.35 -1.11
C VAL A 101 -6.89 3.99 0.35
N ALA A 102 -7.20 4.88 1.27
CA ALA A 102 -7.11 4.61 2.70
C ALA A 102 -8.09 3.48 3.09
N GLY A 103 -7.57 2.29 3.37
CA GLY A 103 -8.35 1.08 3.61
C GLY A 103 -8.00 0.35 4.90
N PRO A 104 -8.60 -0.82 5.12
CA PRO A 104 -8.39 -1.62 6.33
C PRO A 104 -6.96 -2.12 6.51
N GLU A 105 -6.14 -2.10 5.47
CA GLU A 105 -4.72 -2.44 5.47
C GLU A 105 -3.82 -1.35 6.05
N LEU A 106 -4.32 -0.13 6.21
CA LEU A 106 -3.52 1.01 6.67
C LEU A 106 -2.85 0.80 8.04
N PRO A 107 -3.48 0.18 9.05
CA PRO A 107 -2.82 -0.12 10.33
C PRO A 107 -1.56 -0.98 10.17
N GLU A 108 -1.58 -2.01 9.31
CA GLU A 108 -0.42 -2.87 9.06
C GLU A 108 0.69 -2.09 8.32
N ILE A 109 0.32 -1.25 7.37
CA ILE A 109 1.27 -0.39 6.65
C ILE A 109 1.96 0.57 7.61
N ILE A 110 1.20 1.24 8.50
CA ILE A 110 1.75 2.15 9.51
C ILE A 110 2.66 1.40 10.48
N ALA A 111 2.25 0.22 10.94
CA ALA A 111 3.05 -0.60 11.84
C ALA A 111 4.40 -0.99 11.22
N ARG A 112 4.43 -1.40 9.95
CA ARG A 112 5.67 -1.72 9.22
C ARG A 112 6.59 -0.51 9.08
N VAL A 113 6.03 0.65 8.77
CA VAL A 113 6.80 1.90 8.67
C VAL A 113 7.38 2.29 10.04
N ASN A 114 6.58 2.22 11.09
CA ASN A 114 7.02 2.53 12.45
C ASN A 114 8.08 1.55 12.97
N ALA A 115 7.97 0.27 12.63
CA ALA A 115 8.98 -0.74 12.98
C ALA A 115 10.31 -0.49 12.25
N HIS A 116 10.25 0.00 10.99
CA HIS A 116 11.44 0.33 10.22
C HIS A 116 12.14 1.60 10.72
N ASP A 117 11.39 2.60 11.16
CA ASP A 117 11.90 3.91 11.57
C ASP A 117 11.13 4.47 12.78
N PRO A 118 11.41 3.93 14.00
CA PRO A 118 10.65 4.31 15.21
C PRO A 118 10.86 5.77 15.65
N GLY A 119 11.91 6.42 15.16
CA GLY A 119 12.23 7.82 15.47
C GLY A 119 11.59 8.85 14.55
N LEU A 120 10.88 8.41 13.50
CA LEU A 120 10.28 9.28 12.51
C LEU A 120 8.87 9.70 12.95
N LEU A 121 8.58 11.00 12.94
CA LEU A 121 7.22 11.49 13.07
C LEU A 121 6.50 11.31 11.73
N LEU A 122 5.60 10.34 11.67
CA LEU A 122 4.77 10.10 10.50
C LEU A 122 3.50 10.97 10.58
N LYS A 123 3.38 11.95 9.70
CA LYS A 123 2.17 12.78 9.56
C LYS A 123 1.36 12.26 8.38
N VAL A 124 0.22 11.64 8.67
CA VAL A 124 -0.67 11.07 7.65
C VAL A 124 -1.97 11.84 7.61
N ARG A 125 -2.36 12.29 6.42
CA ARG A 125 -3.69 12.84 6.17
C ARG A 125 -4.41 12.06 5.08
N VAL A 126 -5.72 12.08 5.13
CA VAL A 126 -6.59 11.48 4.10
C VAL A 126 -7.39 12.61 3.46
N ASP A 127 -7.40 12.64 2.12
CA ASP A 127 -8.08 13.67 1.35
C ASP A 127 -8.46 13.15 -0.04
N PHE A 128 -9.14 13.95 -0.87
CA PHE A 128 -9.45 13.54 -2.24
C PHE A 128 -8.21 13.55 -3.13
N SER A 129 -8.16 12.67 -4.13
CA SER A 129 -6.99 12.51 -5.00
C SER A 129 -6.53 13.82 -5.67
N SER A 130 -7.46 14.72 -6.01
CA SER A 130 -7.16 16.06 -6.55
C SER A 130 -6.42 16.92 -5.55
N GLU A 131 -6.89 16.97 -4.30
CA GLU A 131 -6.30 17.76 -3.23
C GLU A 131 -4.94 17.19 -2.79
N VAL A 132 -4.84 15.86 -2.68
CA VAL A 132 -3.57 15.18 -2.40
C VAL A 132 -2.53 15.51 -3.48
N ARG A 133 -2.92 15.44 -4.76
CA ARG A 133 -2.04 15.79 -5.87
C ARG A 133 -1.61 17.25 -5.81
N LYS A 134 -2.55 18.17 -5.64
CA LYS A 134 -2.28 19.60 -5.54
C LYS A 134 -1.28 19.92 -4.41
N ALA A 135 -1.51 19.37 -3.23
CA ALA A 135 -0.60 19.56 -2.10
C ALA A 135 0.79 18.96 -2.35
N PHE A 136 0.87 17.81 -3.05
CA PHE A 136 2.15 17.24 -3.46
C PHE A 136 2.87 18.15 -4.46
N GLU A 137 2.18 18.70 -5.46
CA GLU A 137 2.76 19.62 -6.44
C GLU A 137 3.23 20.92 -5.79
N GLN A 138 2.52 21.42 -4.78
CA GLN A 138 2.89 22.61 -3.99
C GLN A 138 4.08 22.42 -3.05
N GLY A 139 4.45 21.17 -2.77
CA GLY A 139 5.58 20.89 -1.89
C GLY A 139 5.24 20.60 -0.43
N ASP A 140 3.95 20.56 -0.11
CA ASP A 140 3.47 20.33 1.26
C ASP A 140 3.56 18.87 1.71
N LEU A 141 3.88 17.96 0.78
CA LEU A 141 3.95 16.53 1.00
C LEU A 141 5.25 15.94 0.47
N ASP A 142 5.80 15.01 1.22
CA ASP A 142 6.93 14.17 0.80
C ASP A 142 6.45 12.98 -0.03
N VAL A 143 5.29 12.43 0.34
CA VAL A 143 4.68 11.28 -0.32
C VAL A 143 3.17 11.50 -0.52
N ALA A 144 2.69 11.15 -1.70
CA ALA A 144 1.27 11.12 -2.04
C ALA A 144 0.88 9.74 -2.58
N VAL A 145 -0.15 9.10 -1.99
CA VAL A 145 -0.70 7.85 -2.49
C VAL A 145 -2.09 8.12 -3.06
N ILE A 146 -2.21 8.03 -4.38
CA ILE A 146 -3.38 8.50 -5.10
C ILE A 146 -3.90 7.47 -6.09
N ARG A 147 -5.20 7.49 -6.33
CA ARG A 147 -5.79 6.87 -7.52
C ARG A 147 -5.35 7.67 -8.74
N GLN A 148 -4.70 7.01 -9.68
CA GLN A 148 -4.25 7.66 -10.92
C GLN A 148 -5.45 8.15 -11.74
N SER A 149 -5.28 9.34 -12.29
CA SER A 149 -6.12 9.88 -13.36
C SER A 149 -5.52 9.53 -14.73
N ALA A 150 -5.81 10.30 -15.76
CA ALA A 150 -5.37 10.04 -17.14
C ALA A 150 -3.83 10.06 -17.36
N ARG A 151 -3.04 10.63 -16.45
CA ARG A 151 -1.57 10.63 -16.56
C ARG A 151 -0.97 9.57 -15.66
N PRO A 152 -0.29 8.56 -16.22
CA PRO A 152 0.46 7.59 -15.43
C PRO A 152 1.75 8.27 -14.93
N ASP A 153 1.77 8.68 -13.67
CA ASP A 153 2.93 9.22 -12.99
C ASP A 153 3.13 8.53 -11.63
N GLY A 154 4.36 8.51 -11.15
CA GLY A 154 4.74 7.83 -9.92
C GLY A 154 4.87 6.31 -10.04
N ASP A 155 5.16 5.70 -8.91
CA ASP A 155 5.34 4.25 -8.81
C ASP A 155 4.00 3.54 -8.66
N LEU A 156 3.65 2.68 -9.60
CA LEU A 156 2.46 1.84 -9.49
C LEU A 156 2.56 0.95 -8.25
N LEU A 157 1.55 1.03 -7.39
CA LEU A 157 1.44 0.19 -6.19
C LEU A 157 0.58 -1.05 -6.48
N PHE A 158 -0.66 -0.85 -6.90
CA PHE A 158 -1.62 -1.91 -7.20
C PHE A 158 -2.75 -1.40 -8.11
N GLU A 159 -3.58 -2.32 -8.60
CA GLU A 159 -4.86 -2.01 -9.23
C GLU A 159 -6.01 -2.30 -8.26
N ASP A 160 -6.95 -1.38 -8.16
CA ASP A 160 -8.12 -1.45 -7.29
C ASP A 160 -9.38 -1.76 -8.11
N CYS A 161 -10.11 -2.78 -7.71
CA CYS A 161 -11.31 -3.24 -8.41
C CYS A 161 -12.55 -2.59 -7.81
N TYR A 162 -13.25 -1.79 -8.61
CA TYR A 162 -14.47 -1.11 -8.21
C TYR A 162 -15.72 -1.95 -8.54
N ARG A 163 -16.71 -1.89 -7.65
CA ARG A 163 -18.01 -2.54 -7.79
C ARG A 163 -19.13 -1.64 -7.26
N TRP A 164 -20.37 -1.99 -7.60
CA TRP A 164 -21.55 -1.34 -7.08
C TRP A 164 -22.04 -2.07 -5.84
N TYR A 165 -22.16 -1.37 -4.73
CA TYR A 165 -22.54 -1.93 -3.44
C TYR A 165 -23.81 -1.28 -2.89
N ALA A 166 -24.62 -2.07 -2.17
CA ALA A 166 -25.74 -1.61 -1.39
C ALA A 166 -25.92 -2.48 -0.14
N SER A 167 -26.75 -2.04 0.80
CA SER A 167 -27.19 -2.89 1.91
C SER A 167 -28.02 -4.07 1.40
N ARG A 168 -27.91 -5.22 2.07
CA ARG A 168 -28.81 -6.38 1.83
C ARG A 168 -30.29 -6.03 1.99
N THR A 169 -30.58 -5.04 2.83
CA THR A 169 -31.95 -4.60 3.14
C THR A 169 -32.40 -3.41 2.33
N ALA A 170 -31.55 -2.90 1.43
CA ALA A 170 -31.89 -1.74 0.61
C ALA A 170 -33.06 -2.06 -0.34
N ARG A 171 -34.07 -1.21 -0.33
CA ARG A 171 -35.19 -1.29 -1.26
C ARG A 171 -34.86 -0.49 -2.52
N LEU A 172 -34.23 -1.15 -3.48
CA LEU A 172 -33.76 -0.54 -4.74
C LEU A 172 -34.78 -0.69 -5.90
N ALA A 173 -35.97 -1.16 -5.58
CA ALA A 173 -37.03 -1.30 -6.58
C ALA A 173 -37.55 0.07 -6.99
N GLY A 174 -37.51 0.35 -8.29
CA GLY A 174 -37.96 1.59 -8.88
C GLY A 174 -36.86 2.37 -9.60
N LYS A 175 -37.27 3.24 -10.48
CA LYS A 175 -36.42 4.20 -11.19
C LYS A 175 -36.75 5.59 -10.69
N PRO A 176 -35.74 6.47 -10.56
CA PRO A 176 -34.32 6.35 -10.89
C PRO A 176 -33.47 5.66 -9.80
N LEU A 177 -32.27 5.17 -10.18
CA LEU A 177 -31.31 4.54 -9.26
C LEU A 177 -30.89 5.55 -8.17
N PRO A 178 -31.11 5.26 -6.87
CA PRO A 178 -30.62 6.13 -5.80
C PRO A 178 -29.12 5.96 -5.66
N LEU A 179 -28.37 6.97 -6.09
CA LEU A 179 -26.90 6.95 -6.11
C LEU A 179 -26.34 7.61 -4.84
N ILE A 180 -25.43 6.91 -4.18
CA ILE A 180 -24.64 7.45 -3.08
C ILE A 180 -23.26 7.82 -3.64
N THR A 181 -22.83 9.04 -3.36
CA THR A 181 -21.54 9.56 -3.81
C THR A 181 -20.86 10.38 -2.71
N VAL A 182 -19.61 10.70 -2.95
CA VAL A 182 -18.89 11.74 -2.19
C VAL A 182 -18.94 13.06 -2.95
N VAL A 183 -18.26 14.07 -2.45
CA VAL A 183 -18.23 15.43 -3.03
C VAL A 183 -17.99 15.47 -4.55
N GLU A 184 -18.33 16.58 -5.18
CA GLU A 184 -18.32 16.74 -6.65
C GLU A 184 -16.94 16.59 -7.30
N THR A 185 -15.87 16.93 -6.60
CA THR A 185 -14.48 16.78 -7.06
C THR A 185 -13.99 15.33 -7.10
N CYS A 186 -14.80 14.38 -6.61
CA CYS A 186 -14.44 12.97 -6.60
C CYS A 186 -14.48 12.35 -8.02
N GLY A 187 -13.32 11.89 -8.48
CA GLY A 187 -13.21 11.23 -9.78
C GLY A 187 -13.99 9.91 -9.90
N VAL A 188 -14.31 9.24 -8.78
CA VAL A 188 -15.16 8.02 -8.79
C VAL A 188 -16.61 8.40 -9.06
N ARG A 189 -17.11 9.49 -8.44
CA ARG A 189 -18.42 10.04 -8.74
C ARG A 189 -18.57 10.38 -10.22
N ALA A 190 -17.63 11.14 -10.76
CA ALA A 190 -17.66 11.53 -12.18
C ALA A 190 -17.62 10.32 -13.12
N LEU A 191 -16.86 9.27 -12.78
CA LEU A 191 -16.81 8.02 -13.53
C LEU A 191 -18.14 7.28 -13.47
N ALA A 192 -18.71 7.11 -12.28
CA ALA A 192 -19.97 6.40 -12.05
C ALA A 192 -21.12 7.06 -12.84
N ILE A 193 -21.27 8.37 -12.73
CA ILE A 193 -22.30 9.13 -13.44
C ILE A 193 -22.15 8.99 -14.96
N ARG A 194 -20.92 9.15 -15.48
CA ARG A 194 -20.66 8.99 -16.91
C ARG A 194 -21.02 7.61 -17.43
N LEU A 195 -20.77 6.55 -16.66
CA LEU A 195 -21.12 5.19 -17.04
C LEU A 195 -22.64 4.96 -17.01
N LEU A 196 -23.32 5.44 -15.97
CA LEU A 196 -24.78 5.35 -15.87
C LEU A 196 -25.48 6.08 -17.05
N VAL A 197 -25.03 7.29 -17.37
CA VAL A 197 -25.54 8.06 -18.51
C VAL A 197 -25.31 7.32 -19.83
N ARG A 198 -24.11 6.78 -20.06
CA ARG A 198 -23.79 6.01 -21.28
C ARG A 198 -24.63 4.74 -21.43
N SER A 199 -25.02 4.15 -20.32
CA SER A 199 -25.85 2.93 -20.28
C SER A 199 -27.36 3.22 -20.19
N ASN A 200 -27.76 4.49 -20.33
CA ASN A 200 -29.17 4.94 -20.20
C ASN A 200 -29.80 4.48 -18.86
N VAL A 201 -29.05 4.42 -17.79
CA VAL A 201 -29.58 4.12 -16.46
C VAL A 201 -29.94 5.45 -15.77
N PRO A 202 -31.25 5.71 -15.53
CA PRO A 202 -31.68 6.91 -14.81
C PRO A 202 -31.27 6.82 -13.35
N TRP A 203 -30.71 7.89 -12.82
CA TRP A 203 -30.21 7.96 -11.45
C TRP A 203 -30.58 9.30 -10.80
N VAL A 204 -30.48 9.34 -9.47
CA VAL A 204 -30.68 10.55 -8.65
C VAL A 204 -29.68 10.52 -7.48
N ASP A 205 -29.14 11.67 -7.10
CA ASP A 205 -28.34 11.77 -5.86
C ASP A 205 -29.27 11.47 -4.66
N ALA A 206 -29.05 10.32 -4.01
CA ALA A 206 -29.77 9.95 -2.78
C ALA A 206 -29.00 10.38 -1.53
N PHE A 207 -27.66 10.43 -1.64
CA PHE A 207 -26.79 10.89 -0.57
C PHE A 207 -25.47 11.38 -1.15
N ARG A 208 -24.94 12.46 -0.55
CA ARG A 208 -23.62 12.99 -0.89
C ARG A 208 -22.82 13.20 0.40
N GLY A 209 -21.81 12.33 0.61
CA GLY A 209 -20.96 12.38 1.80
C GLY A 209 -19.73 13.26 1.64
N GLY A 210 -19.18 13.73 2.76
CA GLY A 210 -17.88 14.43 2.80
C GLY A 210 -16.67 13.50 2.67
N GLY A 211 -16.87 12.17 2.64
CA GLY A 211 -15.81 11.17 2.49
C GLY A 211 -16.35 9.77 2.35
N VAL A 212 -15.47 8.81 2.02
CA VAL A 212 -15.85 7.41 1.76
C VAL A 212 -16.51 6.74 2.98
N ALA A 213 -16.04 7.04 4.18
CA ALA A 213 -16.62 6.48 5.41
C ALA A 213 -18.10 6.87 5.58
N THR A 214 -18.46 8.12 5.29
CA THR A 214 -19.87 8.58 5.35
C THR A 214 -20.71 7.96 4.23
N ALA A 215 -20.14 7.77 3.04
CA ALA A 215 -20.81 7.11 1.94
C ALA A 215 -21.07 5.61 2.22
N ILE A 216 -20.11 4.91 2.83
CA ILE A 216 -20.28 3.52 3.30
C ILE A 216 -21.39 3.44 4.35
N SER A 217 -21.43 4.37 5.30
CA SER A 217 -22.48 4.41 6.32
C SER A 217 -23.87 4.62 5.71
N ALA A 218 -24.00 5.50 4.73
CA ALA A 218 -25.24 5.73 4.00
C ALA A 218 -25.68 4.48 3.20
N ALA A 219 -24.74 3.79 2.55
CA ALA A 219 -25.02 2.54 1.85
C ALA A 219 -25.46 1.44 2.81
N ALA A 220 -24.80 1.29 3.96
CA ALA A 220 -25.17 0.33 5.01
C ALA A 220 -26.56 0.62 5.59
N ALA A 221 -26.94 1.90 5.72
CA ALA A 221 -28.28 2.33 6.11
C ALA A 221 -29.37 2.06 5.05
N GLY A 222 -29.00 1.55 3.87
CA GLY A 222 -29.94 1.21 2.82
C GLY A 222 -30.45 2.38 1.96
N ILE A 223 -29.75 3.54 2.01
CA ILE A 223 -30.17 4.77 1.30
C ILE A 223 -30.04 4.60 -0.21
N GLY A 224 -29.09 3.82 -0.71
CA GLY A 224 -28.90 3.67 -2.15
C GLY A 224 -27.70 2.79 -2.53
N VAL A 225 -27.20 2.99 -3.74
CA VAL A 225 -26.10 2.26 -4.37
C VAL A 225 -24.83 3.11 -4.36
N LEU A 226 -23.74 2.51 -3.93
CA LEU A 226 -22.42 3.15 -3.79
C LEU A 226 -21.40 2.50 -4.73
N PRO A 227 -20.71 3.24 -5.62
CA PRO A 227 -19.52 2.76 -6.32
C PRO A 227 -18.31 2.79 -5.37
N LEU A 228 -17.74 1.61 -5.08
CA LEU A 228 -16.71 1.47 -4.04
C LEU A 228 -15.64 0.47 -4.46
N PRO A 229 -14.36 0.65 -4.08
CA PRO A 229 -13.36 -0.40 -4.17
C PRO A 229 -13.78 -1.64 -3.37
N ARG A 230 -13.60 -2.83 -3.96
CA ARG A 230 -13.98 -4.10 -3.32
C ARG A 230 -13.42 -4.26 -1.91
N ARG A 231 -12.17 -3.85 -1.69
CA ARG A 231 -11.49 -3.97 -0.39
C ARG A 231 -12.06 -3.05 0.72
N LEU A 232 -12.82 -2.01 0.34
CA LEU A 232 -13.49 -1.11 1.29
C LEU A 232 -14.92 -1.55 1.62
N ALA A 233 -15.44 -2.59 0.96
CA ALA A 233 -16.77 -3.10 1.23
C ALA A 233 -16.80 -3.77 2.61
N THR A 234 -17.72 -3.33 3.46
CA THR A 234 -17.95 -3.88 4.80
C THR A 234 -18.93 -5.05 4.76
N ALA A 235 -18.96 -5.86 5.81
CA ALA A 235 -19.82 -7.05 5.90
C ALA A 235 -21.34 -6.78 5.69
N GLY A 236 -21.80 -5.54 5.90
CA GLY A 236 -23.20 -5.13 5.69
C GLY A 236 -23.55 -4.81 4.23
N LEU A 237 -22.55 -4.73 3.35
CA LEU A 237 -22.71 -4.38 1.95
C LEU A 237 -22.62 -5.63 1.07
N VAL A 238 -23.43 -5.66 0.01
CA VAL A 238 -23.40 -6.70 -1.02
C VAL A 238 -23.20 -6.06 -2.39
N GLU A 239 -22.53 -6.77 -3.29
CA GLU A 239 -22.39 -6.36 -4.68
C GLU A 239 -23.76 -6.49 -5.38
N VAL A 240 -24.18 -5.42 -6.04
CA VAL A 240 -25.51 -5.34 -6.69
C VAL A 240 -25.43 -5.00 -8.18
N GLY A 241 -24.21 -4.82 -8.71
CA GLY A 241 -24.02 -4.36 -10.08
C GLY A 241 -24.70 -5.22 -11.11
N GLU A 242 -24.43 -6.53 -11.09
CA GLU A 242 -25.02 -7.49 -12.03
C GLU A 242 -26.54 -7.63 -11.83
N ALA A 243 -26.98 -7.78 -10.58
CA ALA A 243 -28.39 -7.94 -10.24
C ALA A 243 -29.27 -6.75 -10.68
N LEU A 244 -28.70 -5.55 -10.74
CA LEU A 244 -29.39 -4.32 -11.17
C LEU A 244 -29.07 -3.95 -12.63
N GLY A 245 -28.32 -4.76 -13.37
CA GLY A 245 -27.93 -4.46 -14.74
C GLY A 245 -27.08 -3.19 -14.88
N LEU A 246 -26.27 -2.85 -13.85
CA LEU A 246 -25.44 -1.66 -13.87
C LEU A 246 -24.16 -1.87 -14.69
N PRO A 247 -23.64 -0.83 -15.35
CA PRO A 247 -22.39 -0.93 -16.11
C PRO A 247 -21.21 -1.31 -15.21
N ALA A 248 -20.33 -2.15 -15.73
CA ALA A 248 -19.10 -2.52 -15.02
C ALA A 248 -18.22 -1.29 -14.75
N LEU A 249 -17.72 -1.19 -13.53
CA LEU A 249 -16.74 -0.16 -13.16
C LEU A 249 -15.34 -0.64 -13.52
N PRO A 250 -14.55 0.13 -14.29
CA PRO A 250 -13.20 -0.26 -14.64
C PRO A 250 -12.30 -0.25 -13.39
N PRO A 251 -11.25 -1.07 -13.38
CA PRO A 251 -10.25 -1.02 -12.33
C PRO A 251 -9.52 0.33 -12.36
N ALA A 252 -8.98 0.73 -11.23
CA ALA A 252 -8.22 1.95 -11.10
C ALA A 252 -6.82 1.67 -10.57
N LYS A 253 -5.82 2.24 -11.22
CA LYS A 253 -4.43 2.18 -10.76
C LYS A 253 -4.23 3.10 -9.57
N VAL A 254 -3.53 2.60 -8.56
CA VAL A 254 -3.08 3.38 -7.41
C VAL A 254 -1.58 3.52 -7.50
N ALA A 255 -1.09 4.75 -7.39
CA ALA A 255 0.32 5.06 -7.48
C ALA A 255 0.81 5.89 -6.29
N MET A 256 2.10 5.79 -6.03
CA MET A 256 2.81 6.59 -5.07
C MET A 256 3.68 7.61 -5.79
N LEU A 257 3.45 8.87 -5.50
CA LEU A 257 4.35 9.96 -5.84
C LEU A 257 5.26 10.19 -4.63
N SER A 258 6.54 10.35 -4.85
CA SER A 258 7.49 10.68 -3.79
C SER A 258 8.49 11.71 -4.28
N ARG A 259 8.81 12.68 -3.43
CA ARG A 259 9.90 13.61 -3.68
C ARG A 259 11.24 12.95 -3.41
N SER A 260 12.31 13.59 -3.88
CA SER A 260 13.65 13.23 -3.45
C SER A 260 13.78 13.63 -1.97
N VAL A 261 13.71 12.64 -1.10
CA VAL A 261 13.96 12.80 0.34
C VAL A 261 15.44 12.53 0.63
N ASP A 262 15.95 13.06 1.72
CA ASP A 262 17.32 12.81 2.18
C ASP A 262 17.59 11.32 2.42
N GLY A 263 18.85 10.97 2.44
CA GLY A 263 19.31 9.56 2.49
C GLY A 263 18.66 8.75 3.62
N SER A 264 18.39 9.40 4.76
CA SER A 264 17.80 8.77 5.95
C SER A 264 16.33 8.39 5.76
N THR A 265 15.56 9.13 4.97
CA THR A 265 14.11 8.89 4.75
C THR A 265 13.83 8.01 3.52
N LYS A 266 14.83 7.83 2.64
CA LYS A 266 14.69 6.95 1.46
C LYS A 266 14.31 5.51 1.82
N GLY A 267 14.89 4.96 2.89
CA GLY A 267 14.56 3.63 3.41
C GLY A 267 13.09 3.53 3.79
N THR A 268 12.59 4.50 4.53
CA THR A 268 11.20 4.55 4.98
C THR A 268 10.21 4.67 3.83
N VAL A 269 10.49 5.49 2.81
CA VAL A 269 9.66 5.60 1.60
C VAL A 269 9.63 4.29 0.82
N ARG A 270 10.77 3.58 0.75
CA ARG A 270 10.84 2.25 0.13
C ARG A 270 10.01 1.22 0.90
N THR A 271 10.10 1.22 2.24
CA THR A 271 9.30 0.36 3.12
C THR A 271 7.81 0.64 2.96
N LEU A 272 7.40 1.90 2.95
CA LEU A 272 6.02 2.31 2.71
C LEU A 272 5.51 1.79 1.36
N ARG A 273 6.29 1.93 0.30
CA ARG A 273 5.96 1.42 -1.05
C ARG A 273 5.78 -0.10 -1.05
N SER A 274 6.71 -0.81 -0.43
CA SER A 274 6.68 -2.26 -0.32
C SER A 274 5.48 -2.75 0.49
N ALA A 275 5.16 -2.06 1.59
CA ALA A 275 4.02 -2.37 2.42
C ALA A 275 2.69 -2.24 1.64
N PHE A 276 2.49 -1.15 0.90
CA PHE A 276 1.31 -0.98 0.04
C PHE A 276 1.20 -2.08 -1.03
N ARG A 277 2.31 -2.46 -1.67
CA ARG A 277 2.30 -3.52 -2.70
C ARG A 277 1.99 -4.89 -2.12
N ALA A 278 2.42 -5.18 -0.90
CA ALA A 278 2.21 -6.46 -0.25
C ALA A 278 0.79 -6.61 0.33
N SER A 279 0.19 -5.52 0.80
CA SER A 279 -1.08 -5.54 1.54
C SER A 279 -2.31 -5.51 0.65
N VAL A 280 -2.17 -5.15 -0.64
CA VAL A 280 -3.31 -4.92 -1.53
C VAL A 280 -3.13 -5.64 -2.86
N GLY A 281 -4.11 -6.42 -3.25
CA GLY A 281 -4.22 -7.03 -4.58
C GLY A 281 -5.68 -7.23 -4.96
N CYS A 282 -5.99 -7.10 -6.25
CA CYS A 282 -7.26 -7.57 -6.82
C CYS A 282 -7.26 -9.13 -6.78
N ARG A 283 -7.61 -9.72 -5.62
CA ARG A 283 -7.90 -11.15 -5.51
C ARG A 283 -9.38 -11.41 -5.67
#